data_76d2d379c3d4f52e27f737534a0707bc
#
_entry.id   76d2d379c3d4f52e27f737534a0707bc
#
_cell.length_a   1.000
_cell.length_b   1.000
_cell.length_c   1.000
_cell.angle_alpha   90.00
_cell.angle_beta   90.00
_cell.angle_gamma   90.00
#
_symmetry.space_group_name_H-M   'P 1'
#
loop_
_entity.id
_entity.type
_entity.pdbx_description
1 polymer ?
#
loop_
_entity_poly.entity_id
_entity_poly.type
_entity_poly.pdbx_seq_one_letter_code
_entity_poly.pdbx_strand_id
1 'polypeptide(L)'
;MSPGREGGPGAGVLTNLGRTAVRAVGGLALDASNGVLTAASGLRAAVTGEAIGPATLRVHVVILSDEAGRPLCSAQALRPSLDRADQVLREQAGIRVRTAALQVIEEPAPARALNPRANKLLLLDDVLGRTEFYRRHQAPLDVNGHLVGVPVTVVVVREIAGRTTGCSLGISADWVIVQASLFDRGDAGSYDETVLVHELGHALNLPHHRSRRNLMFPESSPPDSVRGTALSAWQEAVLHANRHVVPGVIRPR
;
A
#
# COMPACT_ATOMS: atom_id res chain seq x y z
N MET A 1 20.35 38.87 20.28
CA MET A 1 19.06 38.29 19.91
C MET A 1 18.92 38.43 18.41
N SER A 2 19.20 37.33 17.67
CA SER A 2 18.99 37.29 16.21
C SER A 2 17.55 36.82 15.94
N PRO A 3 16.80 37.49 15.06
CA PRO A 3 15.47 37.04 14.69
C PRO A 3 15.57 35.78 13.82
N GLY A 4 14.95 34.70 14.29
CA GLY A 4 14.80 33.49 13.49
C GLY A 4 14.00 33.83 12.22
N ARG A 5 14.55 33.47 11.06
CA ARG A 5 13.83 33.50 9.78
C ARG A 5 12.76 32.44 9.83
N GLU A 6 11.53 32.82 10.12
CA GLU A 6 10.36 32.02 9.82
C GLU A 6 10.25 31.88 8.30
N GLY A 7 10.48 30.70 7.78
CA GLY A 7 10.27 30.40 6.37
C GLY A 7 8.78 30.59 6.04
N GLY A 8 8.47 31.54 5.15
CA GLY A 8 7.09 31.82 4.75
C GLY A 8 6.39 30.57 4.16
N PRO A 9 5.06 30.52 4.13
CA PRO A 9 4.26 29.35 3.70
C PRO A 9 4.62 28.82 2.31
N GLY A 10 5.19 29.63 1.45
CA GLY A 10 5.67 29.22 0.11
C GLY A 10 6.91 28.32 0.12
N ALA A 11 7.79 28.47 1.10
CA ALA A 11 9.03 27.66 1.17
C ALA A 11 8.71 26.18 1.48
N GLY A 12 7.72 25.91 2.33
CA GLY A 12 7.29 24.56 2.66
C GLY A 12 6.66 23.82 1.45
N VAL A 13 5.85 24.52 0.66
CA VAL A 13 5.20 23.94 -0.53
C VAL A 13 6.25 23.56 -1.59
N LEU A 14 7.23 24.41 -1.86
CA LEU A 14 8.31 24.13 -2.81
C LEU A 14 9.17 22.93 -2.37
N THR A 15 9.48 22.84 -1.07
CA THR A 15 10.23 21.70 -0.51
C THR A 15 9.43 20.41 -0.65
N ASN A 16 8.14 20.43 -0.36
CA ASN A 16 7.25 19.28 -0.49
C ASN A 16 7.11 18.86 -1.96
N LEU A 17 6.95 19.81 -2.89
CA LEU A 17 6.88 19.54 -4.32
C LEU A 17 8.14 18.84 -4.82
N GLY A 18 9.32 19.35 -4.47
CA GLY A 18 10.60 18.73 -4.82
C GLY A 18 10.70 17.30 -4.28
N ARG A 19 10.37 17.09 -3.02
CA ARG A 19 10.38 15.78 -2.38
C ARG A 19 9.39 14.79 -3.01
N THR A 20 8.18 15.25 -3.31
CA THR A 20 7.15 14.44 -3.97
C THR A 20 7.59 14.01 -5.37
N ALA A 21 8.17 14.94 -6.14
CA ALA A 21 8.71 14.65 -7.47
C ALA A 21 9.87 13.65 -7.41
N VAL A 22 10.83 13.84 -6.51
CA VAL A 22 11.97 12.92 -6.31
C VAL A 22 11.48 11.53 -5.92
N ARG A 23 10.50 11.44 -5.02
CA ARG A 23 9.92 10.15 -4.63
C ARG A 23 9.22 9.46 -5.80
N ALA A 24 8.38 10.16 -6.54
CA ALA A 24 7.64 9.59 -7.68
C ALA A 24 8.59 9.11 -8.78
N VAL A 25 9.55 9.93 -9.19
CA VAL A 25 10.53 9.57 -10.23
C VAL A 25 11.48 8.47 -9.73
N GLY A 26 11.99 8.59 -8.51
CA GLY A 26 12.85 7.58 -7.90
C GLY A 26 12.13 6.24 -7.74
N GLY A 27 10.88 6.25 -7.30
CA GLY A 27 10.07 5.06 -7.18
C GLY A 27 9.85 4.35 -8.53
N LEU A 28 9.49 5.09 -9.57
CA LEU A 28 9.32 4.53 -10.92
C LEU A 28 10.64 3.97 -11.48
N ALA A 29 11.78 4.62 -11.21
CA ALA A 29 13.08 4.12 -11.63
C ALA A 29 13.45 2.80 -10.90
N LEU A 30 13.14 2.70 -9.61
CA LEU A 30 13.32 1.48 -8.84
C LEU A 30 12.40 0.35 -9.31
N ASP A 31 11.13 0.66 -9.62
CA ASP A 31 10.18 -0.30 -10.17
C ASP A 31 10.67 -0.84 -11.53
N ALA A 32 11.14 0.03 -12.42
CA ALA A 32 11.71 -0.39 -13.69
C ALA A 32 12.95 -1.29 -13.51
N SER A 33 13.84 -0.92 -12.58
CA SER A 33 15.05 -1.71 -12.27
C SER A 33 14.68 -3.08 -11.69
N ASN A 34 13.71 -3.15 -10.77
CA ASN A 34 13.22 -4.40 -10.22
C ASN A 34 12.56 -5.28 -11.29
N GLY A 35 11.82 -4.69 -12.22
CA GLY A 35 11.23 -5.39 -13.36
C GLY A 35 12.29 -6.06 -14.24
N VAL A 36 13.40 -5.38 -14.54
CA VAL A 36 14.53 -5.95 -15.28
C VAL A 36 15.17 -7.12 -14.53
N LEU A 37 15.40 -6.96 -13.23
CA LEU A 37 15.97 -8.03 -12.39
C LEU A 37 15.05 -9.25 -12.34
N THR A 38 13.75 -9.05 -12.20
CA THR A 38 12.75 -10.13 -12.18
C THR A 38 12.71 -10.87 -13.52
N ALA A 39 12.71 -10.13 -14.64
CA ALA A 39 12.74 -10.72 -15.97
C ALA A 39 14.03 -11.53 -16.21
N ALA A 40 15.18 -10.98 -15.82
CA ALA A 40 16.47 -11.68 -15.93
C ALA A 40 16.52 -12.97 -15.09
N SER A 41 15.97 -12.93 -13.88
CA SER A 41 15.85 -14.11 -13.00
C SER A 41 14.93 -15.16 -13.61
N GLY A 42 13.82 -14.76 -14.22
CA GLY A 42 12.89 -15.65 -14.92
C GLY A 42 13.53 -16.31 -16.13
N LEU A 43 14.26 -15.54 -16.95
CA LEU A 43 14.99 -16.08 -18.10
C LEU A 43 16.07 -17.07 -17.67
N ARG A 44 16.85 -16.72 -16.64
CA ARG A 44 17.86 -17.64 -16.08
C ARG A 44 17.23 -18.96 -15.64
N ALA A 45 16.15 -18.90 -14.84
CA ALA A 45 15.47 -20.10 -14.38
C ALA A 45 14.92 -20.96 -15.53
N ALA A 46 14.38 -20.33 -16.58
CA ALA A 46 13.91 -21.03 -17.77
C ALA A 46 15.04 -21.74 -18.52
N VAL A 47 16.23 -21.13 -18.59
CA VAL A 47 17.40 -21.72 -19.26
C VAL A 47 18.07 -22.84 -18.41
N THR A 48 18.15 -22.65 -17.09
CA THR A 48 18.84 -23.58 -16.19
C THR A 48 17.91 -24.68 -15.66
N GLY A 49 16.60 -24.59 -15.86
CA GLY A 49 15.60 -25.50 -15.28
C GLY A 49 15.47 -25.37 -13.76
N GLU A 50 16.04 -24.32 -13.15
CA GLU A 50 15.94 -24.04 -11.73
C GLU A 50 14.51 -23.60 -11.36
N ALA A 51 14.06 -23.92 -10.15
CA ALA A 51 12.76 -23.46 -9.66
C ALA A 51 12.88 -22.09 -9.01
N ILE A 52 12.00 -21.16 -9.38
CA ILE A 52 11.88 -19.87 -8.67
C ILE A 52 10.87 -20.06 -7.54
N GLY A 53 11.27 -19.73 -6.32
CA GLY A 53 10.36 -19.66 -5.17
C GLY A 53 9.34 -18.52 -5.34
N PRO A 54 8.29 -18.48 -4.49
CA PRO A 54 7.32 -17.39 -4.54
C PRO A 54 7.99 -16.05 -4.22
N ALA A 55 7.59 -15.01 -4.94
CA ALA A 55 7.95 -13.64 -4.60
C ALA A 55 7.32 -13.22 -3.26
N THR A 56 7.82 -12.17 -2.64
CA THR A 56 7.34 -11.73 -1.32
C THR A 56 7.06 -10.24 -1.29
N LEU A 57 5.85 -9.89 -0.85
CA LEU A 57 5.45 -8.55 -0.47
C LEU A 57 5.42 -8.47 1.06
N ARG A 58 6.16 -7.52 1.63
CA ARG A 58 6.11 -7.26 3.08
C ARG A 58 5.15 -6.12 3.37
N VAL A 59 4.37 -6.23 4.44
CA VAL A 59 3.48 -5.17 4.92
C VAL A 59 3.82 -4.80 6.36
N HIS A 60 3.81 -3.50 6.64
CA HIS A 60 3.92 -2.94 7.98
C HIS A 60 2.57 -2.35 8.36
N VAL A 61 1.92 -2.89 9.37
CA VAL A 61 0.58 -2.46 9.79
C VAL A 61 0.69 -1.48 10.95
N VAL A 62 0.05 -0.33 10.79
CA VAL A 62 -0.05 0.73 11.79
C VAL A 62 -1.53 0.91 12.14
N ILE A 63 -1.90 0.60 13.37
CA ILE A 63 -3.25 0.81 13.89
C ILE A 63 -3.24 2.09 14.72
N LEU A 64 -4.06 3.05 14.33
CA LEU A 64 -4.24 4.29 15.10
C LEU A 64 -5.22 4.07 16.26
N SER A 65 -5.21 5.00 17.21
CA SER A 65 -6.11 4.97 18.36
C SER A 65 -7.23 6.00 18.25
N ASP A 66 -8.26 5.84 19.06
CA ASP A 66 -9.29 6.85 19.28
C ASP A 66 -8.78 7.96 20.26
N GLU A 67 -9.62 8.93 20.56
CA GLU A 67 -9.28 10.03 21.46
C GLU A 67 -9.07 9.58 22.92
N ALA A 68 -9.48 8.37 23.26
CA ALA A 68 -9.26 7.75 24.55
C ALA A 68 -8.01 6.83 24.57
N GLY A 69 -7.22 6.82 23.50
CA GLY A 69 -6.03 5.98 23.34
C GLY A 69 -6.34 4.51 23.07
N ARG A 70 -7.59 4.15 22.74
CA ARG A 70 -7.97 2.77 22.44
C ARG A 70 -7.72 2.47 20.95
N PRO A 71 -7.10 1.32 20.62
CA PRO A 71 -6.88 0.96 19.21
C PRO A 71 -8.19 0.91 18.43
N LEU A 72 -8.19 1.44 17.20
CA LEU A 72 -9.36 1.47 16.31
C LEU A 72 -9.82 0.06 15.90
N CYS A 73 -8.93 -0.90 15.88
CA CYS A 73 -9.25 -2.32 15.72
C CYS A 73 -8.16 -3.17 16.38
N SER A 74 -8.46 -4.44 16.62
CA SER A 74 -7.47 -5.39 17.12
C SER A 74 -6.67 -6.03 15.98
N ALA A 75 -5.44 -6.48 16.28
CA ALA A 75 -4.65 -7.28 15.34
C ALA A 75 -5.40 -8.54 14.85
N GLN A 76 -6.24 -9.11 15.71
CA GLN A 76 -7.05 -10.28 15.40
C GLN A 76 -8.13 -9.95 14.35
N ALA A 77 -8.74 -8.77 14.42
CA ALA A 77 -9.75 -8.32 13.46
C ALA A 77 -9.17 -8.13 12.05
N LEU A 78 -7.89 -7.71 11.96
CA LEU A 78 -7.17 -7.52 10.69
C LEU A 78 -6.77 -8.83 10.00
N ARG A 79 -6.59 -9.89 10.78
CA ARG A 79 -6.03 -11.16 10.31
C ARG A 79 -6.74 -11.73 9.08
N PRO A 80 -8.09 -11.81 9.02
CA PRO A 80 -8.78 -12.34 7.86
C PRO A 80 -8.46 -11.60 6.56
N SER A 81 -8.36 -10.26 6.62
CA SER A 81 -8.02 -9.45 5.44
C SER A 81 -6.56 -9.61 5.02
N LEU A 82 -5.63 -9.79 5.97
CA LEU A 82 -4.23 -10.12 5.68
C LEU A 82 -4.10 -11.52 5.08
N ASP A 83 -4.79 -12.52 5.63
CA ASP A 83 -4.81 -13.89 5.12
C ASP A 83 -5.44 -13.92 3.71
N ARG A 84 -6.49 -13.13 3.48
CA ARG A 84 -7.11 -12.98 2.16
C ARG A 84 -6.17 -12.32 1.17
N ALA A 85 -5.41 -11.32 1.58
CA ALA A 85 -4.41 -10.69 0.73
C ALA A 85 -3.28 -11.68 0.34
N ASP A 86 -2.76 -12.48 1.29
CA ASP A 86 -1.79 -13.54 0.98
C ASP A 86 -2.39 -14.57 0.02
N GLN A 87 -3.61 -15.01 0.27
CA GLN A 87 -4.28 -15.97 -0.59
C GLN A 87 -4.41 -15.47 -2.03
N VAL A 88 -5.01 -14.28 -2.21
CA VAL A 88 -5.28 -13.72 -3.54
C VAL A 88 -4.00 -13.49 -4.31
N LEU A 89 -3.01 -12.81 -3.72
CA LEU A 89 -1.76 -12.51 -4.43
C LEU A 89 -0.93 -13.77 -4.70
N ARG A 90 -0.98 -14.76 -3.83
CA ARG A 90 -0.33 -16.05 -4.07
C ARG A 90 -0.98 -16.82 -5.21
N GLU A 91 -2.32 -16.89 -5.24
CA GLU A 91 -3.07 -17.63 -6.27
C GLU A 91 -3.02 -16.95 -7.63
N GLN A 92 -3.07 -15.61 -7.66
CA GLN A 92 -3.14 -14.84 -8.90
C GLN A 92 -1.79 -14.44 -9.47
N ALA A 93 -0.77 -14.27 -8.63
CA ALA A 93 0.52 -13.74 -9.05
C ALA A 93 1.74 -14.45 -8.44
N GLY A 94 1.56 -15.53 -7.66
CA GLY A 94 2.69 -16.22 -7.00
C GLY A 94 3.42 -15.36 -5.95
N ILE A 95 2.77 -14.33 -5.40
CA ILE A 95 3.35 -13.41 -4.42
C ILE A 95 2.81 -13.74 -3.04
N ARG A 96 3.70 -13.98 -2.06
CA ARG A 96 3.35 -14.17 -0.65
C ARG A 96 3.31 -12.83 0.05
N VAL A 97 2.24 -12.58 0.82
CA VAL A 97 2.15 -11.42 1.71
C VAL A 97 2.67 -11.80 3.10
N ARG A 98 3.56 -10.99 3.65
CA ARG A 98 4.16 -11.20 4.98
C ARG A 98 4.03 -9.95 5.84
N THR A 99 3.42 -10.06 6.99
CA THR A 99 3.41 -8.98 7.98
C THR A 99 4.82 -8.85 8.57
N ALA A 100 5.51 -7.76 8.25
CA ALA A 100 6.85 -7.46 8.75
C ALA A 100 6.79 -6.91 10.17
N ALA A 101 5.80 -6.05 10.44
CA ALA A 101 5.53 -5.51 11.76
C ALA A 101 4.04 -5.12 11.88
N LEU A 102 3.54 -5.11 13.12
CA LEU A 102 2.24 -4.55 13.47
C LEU A 102 2.45 -3.70 14.71
N GLN A 103 2.06 -2.44 14.63
CA GLN A 103 2.21 -1.51 15.74
C GLN A 103 0.92 -0.75 15.98
N VAL A 104 0.59 -0.50 17.24
CA VAL A 104 -0.48 0.39 17.66
C VAL A 104 0.15 1.72 18.04
N ILE A 105 -0.44 2.80 17.56
CA ILE A 105 -0.01 4.17 17.85
C ILE A 105 -1.09 4.87 18.64
N GLU A 106 -0.75 5.39 19.81
CA GLU A 106 -1.68 6.11 20.69
C GLU A 106 -2.09 7.48 20.11
N GLU A 107 -1.31 8.02 19.15
CA GLU A 107 -1.63 9.27 18.50
C GLU A 107 -2.84 9.10 17.56
N PRO A 108 -3.96 9.84 17.76
CA PRO A 108 -5.12 9.77 16.89
C PRO A 108 -4.80 10.38 15.52
N ALA A 109 -5.47 9.88 14.48
CA ALA A 109 -5.35 10.46 13.16
C ALA A 109 -5.81 11.93 13.16
N PRO A 110 -5.21 12.80 12.33
CA PRO A 110 -5.65 14.17 12.18
C PRO A 110 -7.15 14.23 11.86
N ALA A 111 -7.87 15.16 12.51
CA ALA A 111 -9.32 15.34 12.31
C ALA A 111 -9.72 15.59 10.84
N ARG A 112 -8.79 16.07 10.02
CA ARG A 112 -8.94 16.17 8.56
C ARG A 112 -8.25 14.96 7.92
N ALA A 113 -8.98 13.88 7.79
CA ALA A 113 -8.56 12.76 6.96
C ALA A 113 -8.37 13.21 5.49
N LEU A 114 -7.54 12.48 4.75
CA LEU A 114 -7.41 12.65 3.31
C LEU A 114 -8.77 12.48 2.65
N ASN A 115 -9.06 13.29 1.64
CA ASN A 115 -10.29 13.19 0.86
C ASN A 115 -9.98 12.80 -0.58
N PRO A 116 -9.87 11.51 -0.90
CA PRO A 116 -9.49 11.03 -2.24
C PRO A 116 -10.49 11.38 -3.33
N ARG A 117 -11.74 11.74 -2.97
CA ARG A 117 -12.74 12.19 -3.95
C ARG A 117 -12.62 13.66 -4.31
N ALA A 118 -12.32 14.51 -3.34
CA ALA A 118 -12.06 15.92 -3.58
C ALA A 118 -10.72 16.14 -4.28
N ASN A 119 -9.74 15.30 -3.97
CA ASN A 119 -8.40 15.31 -4.53
C ASN A 119 -8.16 14.03 -5.31
N LYS A 120 -8.62 13.96 -6.55
CA LYS A 120 -8.31 12.84 -7.46
C LYS A 120 -6.81 12.61 -7.64
N LEU A 121 -5.99 13.57 -7.23
CA LEU A 121 -4.55 13.51 -7.12
C LEU A 121 -4.18 13.67 -5.64
N LEU A 122 -4.14 12.59 -4.86
CA LEU A 122 -3.56 12.60 -3.51
C LEU A 122 -2.12 13.18 -3.50
N LEU A 123 -1.50 13.25 -4.66
CA LEU A 123 -0.27 13.98 -4.92
C LEU A 123 -0.36 15.45 -4.45
N LEU A 124 -1.51 16.09 -4.59
CA LEU A 124 -1.70 17.46 -4.11
C LEU A 124 -1.71 17.53 -2.58
N ASP A 125 -2.29 16.53 -1.90
CA ASP A 125 -2.22 16.45 -0.44
C ASP A 125 -0.79 16.26 0.06
N ASP A 126 0.04 15.53 -0.68
CA ASP A 126 1.47 15.37 -0.37
C ASP A 126 2.23 16.68 -0.52
N VAL A 127 2.01 17.39 -1.64
CA VAL A 127 2.61 18.72 -1.88
C VAL A 127 2.19 19.74 -0.82
N LEU A 128 0.93 19.68 -0.37
CA LEU A 128 0.40 20.56 0.68
C LEU A 128 0.79 20.11 2.10
N GLY A 129 1.57 19.03 2.25
CA GLY A 129 2.04 18.53 3.53
C GLY A 129 0.97 17.80 4.37
N ARG A 130 -0.22 17.54 3.81
CA ARG A 130 -1.31 16.85 4.53
C ARG A 130 -1.04 15.37 4.78
N THR A 131 -0.06 14.80 4.08
CA THR A 131 0.36 13.41 4.22
C THR A 131 1.46 13.23 5.27
N GLU A 132 1.99 14.32 5.87
CA GLU A 132 3.12 14.29 6.80
C GLU A 132 2.89 13.32 7.97
N PHE A 133 1.67 13.31 8.52
CA PHE A 133 1.31 12.39 9.58
C PHE A 133 1.55 10.92 9.18
N TYR A 134 1.01 10.50 8.05
CA TYR A 134 1.14 9.12 7.57
C TYR A 134 2.57 8.76 7.23
N ARG A 135 3.30 9.71 6.67
CA ARG A 135 4.70 9.52 6.29
C ARG A 135 5.63 9.33 7.48
N ARG A 136 5.36 9.95 8.63
CA ARG A 136 6.13 9.72 9.87
C ARG A 136 6.02 8.29 10.40
N HIS A 137 4.95 7.62 10.07
CA HIS A 137 4.66 6.24 10.50
C HIS A 137 4.96 5.18 9.43
N GLN A 138 5.56 5.58 8.31
CA GLN A 138 6.01 4.62 7.30
C GLN A 138 7.04 3.64 7.87
N ALA A 139 7.03 2.42 7.32
CA ALA A 139 8.09 1.47 7.62
C ALA A 139 9.45 2.12 7.36
N PRO A 140 10.39 2.02 8.29
CA PRO A 140 11.74 2.52 8.07
C PRO A 140 12.35 1.79 6.87
N LEU A 141 13.17 2.51 6.10
CA LEU A 141 14.05 1.87 5.14
C LEU A 141 14.89 0.82 5.87
N ASP A 142 15.14 -0.31 5.22
CA ASP A 142 15.97 -1.35 5.80
C ASP A 142 17.29 -0.73 6.31
N VAL A 143 17.77 -1.23 7.47
CA VAL A 143 19.03 -0.79 8.10
C VAL A 143 20.24 -0.84 7.15
N ASN A 144 20.15 -1.62 6.07
CA ASN A 144 21.18 -1.72 5.03
C ASN A 144 20.95 -0.75 3.85
N GLY A 145 19.94 0.15 3.93
CA GLY A 145 19.64 1.11 2.87
C GLY A 145 19.02 0.50 1.60
N HIS A 146 18.51 -0.74 1.67
CA HIS A 146 17.86 -1.36 0.53
C HIS A 146 16.56 -0.64 0.20
N LEU A 147 16.47 -0.13 -1.02
CA LEU A 147 15.28 0.54 -1.54
C LEU A 147 14.26 -0.45 -2.15
N VAL A 148 14.70 -1.69 -2.42
CA VAL A 148 13.85 -2.77 -2.92
C VAL A 148 13.44 -3.68 -1.76
N GLY A 149 12.16 -4.07 -1.74
CA GLY A 149 11.59 -4.90 -0.68
C GLY A 149 11.22 -4.14 0.61
N VAL A 150 11.21 -2.81 0.58
CA VAL A 150 10.67 -2.00 1.68
C VAL A 150 9.19 -2.38 1.89
N PRO A 151 8.74 -2.62 3.13
CA PRO A 151 7.34 -2.94 3.39
C PRO A 151 6.40 -1.83 2.93
N VAL A 152 5.25 -2.19 2.34
CA VAL A 152 4.15 -1.24 2.18
C VAL A 152 3.53 -1.01 3.55
N THR A 153 3.37 0.25 3.96
CA THR A 153 2.72 0.59 5.23
C THR A 153 1.21 0.63 5.05
N VAL A 154 0.49 -0.12 5.87
CA VAL A 154 -0.98 -0.12 5.95
C VAL A 154 -1.38 0.65 7.19
N VAL A 155 -2.01 1.82 7.02
CA VAL A 155 -2.47 2.65 8.13
C VAL A 155 -3.97 2.47 8.32
N VAL A 156 -4.35 1.96 9.49
CA VAL A 156 -5.76 1.79 9.87
C VAL A 156 -6.25 3.05 10.55
N VAL A 157 -7.22 3.71 9.93
CA VAL A 157 -7.84 4.96 10.39
C VAL A 157 -9.30 4.75 10.77
N ARG A 158 -9.89 5.71 11.51
CA ARG A 158 -11.30 5.64 11.90
C ARG A 158 -12.21 5.78 10.69
N GLU A 159 -12.03 6.84 9.91
CA GLU A 159 -12.88 7.19 8.79
C GLU A 159 -12.07 7.92 7.72
N ILE A 160 -12.38 7.62 6.46
CA ILE A 160 -11.86 8.33 5.30
C ILE A 160 -12.96 9.22 4.76
N ALA A 161 -12.64 10.47 4.43
CA ALA A 161 -13.64 11.42 3.95
C ALA A 161 -14.37 10.92 2.69
N GLY A 162 -15.69 11.03 2.69
CA GLY A 162 -16.57 10.58 1.60
C GLY A 162 -17.06 9.14 1.78
N ARG A 163 -17.30 8.43 0.69
CA ARG A 163 -17.71 7.00 0.68
C ARG A 163 -16.55 6.05 0.42
N THR A 164 -15.33 6.51 0.61
CA THR A 164 -14.12 5.74 0.34
C THR A 164 -13.71 5.00 1.60
N THR A 165 -13.49 3.72 1.50
CA THR A 165 -13.13 2.84 2.62
C THR A 165 -11.66 2.49 2.64
N GLY A 166 -10.95 2.74 1.52
CA GLY A 166 -9.52 2.62 1.38
C GLY A 166 -8.99 3.63 0.39
N CYS A 167 -7.73 3.97 0.47
CA CYS A 167 -7.03 4.77 -0.54
C CYS A 167 -5.51 4.56 -0.48
N SER A 168 -4.88 4.74 -1.64
CA SER A 168 -3.43 4.83 -1.75
C SER A 168 -3.05 6.18 -2.38
N LEU A 169 -1.80 6.60 -2.22
CA LEU A 169 -1.29 7.82 -2.87
C LEU A 169 -1.16 7.69 -4.41
N GLY A 170 -1.51 6.54 -4.98
CA GLY A 170 -1.33 6.25 -6.40
C GLY A 170 0.09 5.79 -6.72
N ILE A 171 0.61 6.17 -7.88
CA ILE A 171 1.90 5.70 -8.40
C ILE A 171 3.03 5.88 -7.38
N SER A 172 3.78 4.81 -7.14
CA SER A 172 4.93 4.78 -6.21
C SER A 172 4.58 5.10 -4.76
N ALA A 173 3.37 4.72 -4.31
CA ALA A 173 2.99 4.86 -2.91
C ALA A 173 3.69 3.81 -2.03
N ASP A 174 4.23 4.27 -0.91
CA ASP A 174 4.84 3.39 0.09
C ASP A 174 3.84 3.03 1.21
N TRP A 175 2.64 3.56 1.15
CA TRP A 175 1.61 3.35 2.15
C TRP A 175 0.19 3.44 1.58
N VAL A 176 -0.73 2.76 2.25
CA VAL A 176 -2.17 2.78 2.01
C VAL A 176 -2.90 3.11 3.30
N ILE A 177 -4.06 3.71 3.19
CA ILE A 177 -4.97 3.97 4.30
C ILE A 177 -6.18 3.09 4.13
N VAL A 178 -6.63 2.45 5.21
CA VAL A 178 -7.84 1.63 5.26
C VAL A 178 -8.68 1.99 6.48
N GLN A 179 -9.99 1.96 6.33
CA GLN A 179 -10.91 2.29 7.40
C GLN A 179 -11.12 1.11 8.34
N ALA A 180 -11.13 1.36 9.66
CA ALA A 180 -11.24 0.31 10.67
C ALA A 180 -12.54 -0.51 10.58
N SER A 181 -13.66 0.11 10.14
CA SER A 181 -14.96 -0.58 9.96
C SER A 181 -14.90 -1.73 8.96
N LEU A 182 -13.94 -1.73 8.03
CA LEU A 182 -13.72 -2.83 7.08
C LEU A 182 -13.31 -4.15 7.73
N PHE A 183 -12.84 -4.10 8.96
CA PHE A 183 -12.37 -5.26 9.70
C PHE A 183 -13.36 -5.74 10.76
N ASP A 184 -14.50 -5.03 10.90
CA ASP A 184 -15.55 -5.41 11.85
C ASP A 184 -16.54 -6.37 11.19
N ARG A 185 -16.40 -7.66 11.49
CA ARG A 185 -17.33 -8.71 11.02
C ARG A 185 -18.75 -8.54 11.55
N GLY A 186 -18.95 -7.78 12.61
CA GLY A 186 -20.27 -7.44 13.13
C GLY A 186 -20.99 -6.40 12.28
N ASP A 187 -20.26 -5.62 11.50
CA ASP A 187 -20.81 -4.65 10.55
C ASP A 187 -20.86 -5.24 9.14
N ALA A 188 -21.90 -6.03 8.85
CA ALA A 188 -22.08 -6.65 7.54
C ALA A 188 -22.18 -5.63 6.39
N GLY A 189 -22.51 -4.38 6.66
CA GLY A 189 -22.58 -3.30 5.67
C GLY A 189 -21.22 -2.74 5.25
N SER A 190 -20.21 -2.88 6.09
CA SER A 190 -18.86 -2.33 5.85
C SER A 190 -17.79 -3.40 5.65
N TYR A 191 -17.99 -4.62 6.17
CA TYR A 191 -16.99 -5.68 6.14
C TYR A 191 -16.69 -6.16 4.71
N ASP A 192 -15.45 -6.03 4.28
CA ASP A 192 -14.96 -6.53 2.98
C ASP A 192 -13.49 -6.97 3.09
N GLU A 193 -13.27 -8.29 3.04
CA GLU A 193 -11.93 -8.89 3.11
C GLU A 193 -11.04 -8.53 1.91
N THR A 194 -11.62 -8.08 0.80
CA THR A 194 -10.86 -7.79 -0.43
C THR A 194 -10.36 -6.35 -0.51
N VAL A 195 -10.82 -5.44 0.35
CA VAL A 195 -10.40 -4.03 0.31
C VAL A 195 -8.91 -3.89 0.54
N LEU A 196 -8.36 -4.58 1.55
CA LEU A 196 -6.93 -4.48 1.84
C LEU A 196 -6.08 -4.89 0.63
N VAL A 197 -6.38 -6.02 -0.01
CA VAL A 197 -5.61 -6.48 -1.17
C VAL A 197 -5.82 -5.59 -2.39
N HIS A 198 -6.99 -4.96 -2.53
CA HIS A 198 -7.25 -3.95 -3.56
C HIS A 198 -6.35 -2.71 -3.37
N GLU A 199 -6.29 -2.17 -2.15
CA GLU A 199 -5.43 -1.02 -1.85
C GLU A 199 -3.94 -1.35 -1.99
N LEU A 200 -3.53 -2.56 -1.60
CA LEU A 200 -2.18 -3.04 -1.89
C LEU A 200 -1.92 -3.09 -3.40
N GLY A 201 -2.90 -3.49 -4.21
CA GLY A 201 -2.82 -3.42 -5.67
C GLY A 201 -2.49 -2.01 -6.17
N HIS A 202 -3.13 -0.99 -5.61
CA HIS A 202 -2.83 0.41 -5.94
C HIS A 202 -1.41 0.83 -5.52
N ALA A 203 -0.96 0.44 -4.32
CA ALA A 203 0.42 0.68 -3.88
C ALA A 203 1.44 0.00 -4.82
N LEU A 204 1.05 -1.12 -5.40
CA LEU A 204 1.83 -1.85 -6.40
C LEU A 204 1.58 -1.39 -7.84
N ASN A 205 1.10 -0.17 -8.04
CA ASN A 205 0.88 0.51 -9.33
C ASN A 205 -0.25 -0.06 -10.20
N LEU A 206 -1.19 -0.84 -9.67
CA LEU A 206 -2.34 -1.28 -10.44
C LEU A 206 -3.41 -0.17 -10.50
N PRO A 207 -3.86 0.24 -11.67
CA PRO A 207 -5.02 1.11 -11.83
C PRO A 207 -6.33 0.34 -11.67
N HIS A 208 -7.44 1.06 -11.50
CA HIS A 208 -8.76 0.47 -11.55
C HIS A 208 -9.03 -0.30 -12.85
N HIS A 209 -9.82 -1.35 -12.74
CA HIS A 209 -10.24 -2.19 -13.85
C HIS A 209 -11.78 -2.21 -13.99
N ARG A 210 -12.29 -2.31 -15.24
CA ARG A 210 -13.74 -2.21 -15.51
C ARG A 210 -14.54 -3.48 -15.18
N SER A 211 -13.89 -4.63 -15.12
CA SER A 211 -14.56 -5.91 -14.86
C SER A 211 -14.79 -6.12 -13.37
N ARG A 212 -16.01 -6.44 -12.96
CA ARG A 212 -16.35 -6.83 -11.58
C ARG A 212 -15.61 -8.08 -11.09
N ARG A 213 -15.17 -8.95 -12.01
CA ARG A 213 -14.40 -10.15 -11.67
C ARG A 213 -12.94 -9.84 -11.30
N ASN A 214 -12.48 -8.63 -11.63
CA ASN A 214 -11.10 -8.22 -11.39
C ASN A 214 -10.93 -7.61 -10.00
N LEU A 215 -9.81 -7.90 -9.34
CA LEU A 215 -9.44 -7.36 -8.03
C LEU A 215 -9.49 -5.82 -7.99
N MET A 216 -9.12 -5.18 -9.10
CA MET A 216 -9.04 -3.71 -9.18
C MET A 216 -10.36 -3.05 -9.62
N PHE A 217 -11.49 -3.74 -9.53
CA PHE A 217 -12.80 -3.10 -9.72
C PHE A 217 -13.04 -2.08 -8.59
N PRO A 218 -13.42 -0.81 -8.92
CA PRO A 218 -13.39 0.29 -7.95
C PRO A 218 -14.47 0.22 -6.87
N GLU A 219 -15.54 -0.54 -7.11
CA GLU A 219 -16.68 -0.62 -6.20
C GLU A 219 -16.69 -1.96 -5.49
N SER A 220 -16.96 -1.91 -4.20
CA SER A 220 -17.28 -3.06 -3.39
C SER A 220 -18.41 -2.67 -2.45
N SER A 221 -19.46 -3.44 -2.45
CA SER A 221 -20.64 -3.24 -1.59
C SER A 221 -21.03 -4.56 -0.98
N PRO A 222 -20.53 -4.88 0.20
CA PRO A 222 -20.92 -6.09 0.90
C PRO A 222 -22.43 -6.05 1.24
N PRO A 223 -23.08 -7.22 1.44
CA PRO A 223 -22.56 -8.57 1.19
C PRO A 223 -22.68 -9.04 -0.27
N ASP A 224 -23.49 -8.35 -1.10
CA ASP A 224 -23.99 -8.94 -2.35
C ASP A 224 -23.16 -8.60 -3.61
N SER A 225 -22.21 -7.73 -3.51
CA SER A 225 -21.43 -7.24 -4.66
C SER A 225 -19.93 -7.09 -4.39
N VAL A 226 -19.36 -8.04 -3.67
CA VAL A 226 -17.90 -8.11 -3.48
C VAL A 226 -17.24 -8.27 -4.85
N ARG A 227 -16.21 -7.45 -5.09
CA ARG A 227 -15.39 -7.55 -6.30
C ARG A 227 -14.76 -8.94 -6.42
N GLY A 228 -14.49 -9.36 -7.64
CA GLY A 228 -13.69 -10.56 -7.88
C GLY A 228 -12.23 -10.38 -7.48
N THR A 229 -11.46 -11.45 -7.61
CA THR A 229 -10.04 -11.47 -7.24
C THR A 229 -9.12 -11.74 -8.43
N ALA A 230 -9.67 -11.88 -9.65
CA ALA A 230 -8.86 -12.17 -10.83
C ALA A 230 -7.92 -11.01 -11.18
N LEU A 231 -6.74 -11.35 -11.65
CA LEU A 231 -5.77 -10.45 -12.27
C LEU A 231 -5.54 -10.85 -13.72
N SER A 232 -5.16 -9.91 -14.57
CA SER A 232 -4.69 -10.18 -15.91
C SER A 232 -3.17 -10.38 -15.90
N ALA A 233 -2.62 -11.07 -16.91
CA ALA A 233 -1.17 -11.27 -17.05
C ALA A 233 -0.38 -9.93 -17.05
N TRP A 234 -0.97 -8.86 -17.59
CA TRP A 234 -0.37 -7.53 -17.51
C TRP A 234 -0.28 -7.02 -16.06
N GLN A 235 -1.36 -7.19 -15.27
CA GLN A 235 -1.37 -6.80 -13.86
C GLN A 235 -0.37 -7.60 -13.05
N GLU A 236 -0.25 -8.89 -13.30
CA GLU A 236 0.78 -9.76 -12.68
C GLU A 236 2.19 -9.24 -12.98
N ALA A 237 2.49 -8.91 -14.24
CA ALA A 237 3.79 -8.36 -14.62
C ALA A 237 4.09 -7.03 -13.91
N VAL A 238 3.10 -6.14 -13.76
CA VAL A 238 3.24 -4.86 -13.03
C VAL A 238 3.53 -5.12 -11.55
N LEU A 239 2.83 -6.07 -10.92
CA LEU A 239 3.08 -6.43 -9.53
C LEU A 239 4.52 -6.90 -9.32
N HIS A 240 5.01 -7.79 -10.19
CA HIS A 240 6.37 -8.32 -10.10
C HIS A 240 7.46 -7.28 -10.39
N ALA A 241 7.16 -6.26 -11.19
CA ALA A 241 8.08 -5.16 -11.45
C ALA A 241 8.19 -4.17 -10.29
N ASN A 242 7.22 -4.16 -9.37
CA ASN A 242 7.18 -3.17 -8.30
C ASN A 242 8.28 -3.40 -7.26
N ARG A 243 8.93 -2.32 -6.80
CA ARG A 243 10.06 -2.34 -5.84
C ARG A 243 9.73 -2.96 -4.47
N HIS A 244 8.45 -3.00 -4.09
CA HIS A 244 8.01 -3.62 -2.83
C HIS A 244 7.94 -5.14 -2.91
N VAL A 245 7.96 -5.70 -4.12
CA VAL A 245 7.92 -7.16 -4.35
C VAL A 245 9.34 -7.68 -4.53
N VAL A 246 9.79 -8.46 -3.56
CA VAL A 246 11.09 -9.13 -3.63
C VAL A 246 10.94 -10.40 -4.46
N PRO A 247 11.70 -10.54 -5.54
CA PRO A 247 11.70 -11.77 -6.35
C PRO A 247 11.99 -13.01 -5.53
N GLY A 248 11.39 -14.11 -5.90
CA GLY A 248 11.66 -15.41 -5.28
C GLY A 248 13.11 -15.86 -5.49
N VAL A 249 13.65 -16.54 -4.49
CA VAL A 249 15.02 -17.09 -4.58
C VAL A 249 15.02 -18.30 -5.51
N ILE A 250 15.97 -18.32 -6.44
CA ILE A 250 16.24 -19.47 -7.31
C ILE A 250 16.80 -20.59 -6.42
N ARG A 251 16.20 -21.78 -6.48
CA ARG A 251 16.66 -22.96 -5.76
C ARG A 251 17.05 -24.04 -6.76
N PRO A 252 18.21 -24.70 -6.59
CA PRO A 252 18.51 -25.91 -7.35
C PRO A 252 17.43 -26.96 -7.05
N ARG A 253 17.06 -27.71 -8.07
CA ARG A 253 16.17 -28.87 -7.95
C ARG A 253 16.84 -30.03 -7.30
#